data_542d82b9aeed56e1d7bc05219fb1946c
#
_entry.id   542d82b9aeed56e1d7bc05219fb1946c
#
_cell.length_a   1.000
_cell.length_b   1.000
_cell.length_c   1.000
_cell.angle_alpha   90.00
_cell.angle_beta   90.00
_cell.angle_gamma   90.00
#
_symmetry.space_group_name_H-M   'P 1'
#
loop_
_entity.id
_entity.type
_entity.pdbx_description
1 polymer ?
#
loop_
_entity_poly.entity_id
_entity_poly.type
_entity_poly.pdbx_seq_one_letter_code
_entity_poly.pdbx_strand_id
1 'polypeptide(L)'
;LHSFDYLPNSTELYPAYPNPFNPVVKIPFDLNRESMVELSLFNLQGKRVKELIPAQMMNPGKYVINWDGSSFPSGMYFYTIRAGKFFQTEKIILLK
;
A
#
# COMPACT_ATOMS: atom_id res chain seq x y z
N LEU A 1 -25.33 2.96 -11.21
CA LEU A 1 -26.17 1.86 -11.19
C LEU A 1 -25.43 0.55 -10.97
N HIS A 2 -25.09 -0.17 -12.02
CA HIS A 2 -24.39 -1.41 -11.86
C HIS A 2 -22.94 -1.24 -11.41
N SER A 3 -22.35 -0.09 -11.72
CA SER A 3 -20.98 0.17 -11.33
C SER A 3 -20.79 0.21 -9.82
N PHE A 4 -21.88 0.46 -9.06
CA PHE A 4 -21.78 0.47 -7.60
C PHE A 4 -21.48 -0.92 -7.03
N ASP A 5 -21.83 -1.97 -7.76
CA ASP A 5 -21.57 -3.34 -7.32
C ASP A 5 -20.07 -3.65 -7.30
N TYR A 6 -19.28 -2.87 -8.01
CA TYR A 6 -17.84 -3.07 -8.12
C TYR A 6 -17.03 -2.15 -7.22
N LEU A 7 -17.71 -1.25 -6.50
CA LEU A 7 -17.02 -0.33 -5.60
C LEU A 7 -16.93 -0.94 -4.21
N PRO A 8 -15.79 -0.75 -3.52
CA PRO A 8 -15.66 -1.24 -2.16
C PRO A 8 -16.64 -0.57 -1.21
N ASN A 9 -17.12 -1.33 -0.23
CA ASN A 9 -17.99 -0.80 0.81
C ASN A 9 -17.22 -0.02 1.87
N SER A 10 -15.93 -0.31 2.01
CA SER A 10 -15.09 0.33 3.00
C SER A 10 -13.68 0.49 2.44
N THR A 11 -12.95 1.44 3.01
CA THR A 11 -11.53 1.61 2.71
C THR A 11 -10.76 0.61 3.56
N GLU A 12 -9.91 -0.21 2.93
CA GLU A 12 -9.15 -1.24 3.61
C GLU A 12 -7.79 -1.42 2.98
N LEU A 13 -6.80 -1.70 3.83
CA LEU A 13 -5.48 -2.10 3.39
C LEU A 13 -5.33 -3.59 3.66
N TYR A 14 -5.01 -4.36 2.63
CA TYR A 14 -4.88 -5.80 2.73
C TYR A 14 -3.43 -6.20 2.88
N PRO A 15 -3.16 -7.42 3.40
CA PRO A 15 -1.78 -7.89 3.50
C PRO A 15 -1.13 -7.93 2.12
N ALA A 16 0.09 -7.44 2.05
CA ALA A 16 0.88 -7.52 0.83
C ALA A 16 1.29 -8.96 0.55
N TYR A 17 1.46 -9.29 -0.73
CA TYR A 17 1.84 -10.66 -1.10
C TYR A 17 2.79 -10.66 -2.29
N PRO A 18 3.67 -11.66 -2.36
CA PRO A 18 4.00 -12.61 -1.31
C PRO A 18 4.71 -11.92 -0.14
N ASN A 19 4.68 -12.54 1.04
CA ASN A 19 5.35 -11.99 2.21
C ASN A 19 5.88 -13.18 3.02
N PRO A 20 7.19 -13.44 3.06
CA PRO A 20 8.29 -12.61 2.49
C PRO A 20 8.27 -12.57 0.97
N PHE A 21 8.90 -11.53 0.41
CA PHE A 21 8.90 -11.34 -1.04
C PHE A 21 10.34 -11.21 -1.58
N ASN A 22 10.49 -11.47 -2.89
CA ASN A 22 11.79 -11.40 -3.56
C ASN A 22 11.59 -11.29 -5.07
N PRO A 23 11.88 -10.17 -5.67
CA PRO A 23 12.04 -8.85 -5.07
C PRO A 23 10.79 -7.98 -5.21
N VAL A 24 9.70 -8.50 -5.79
CA VAL A 24 8.49 -7.72 -6.08
C VAL A 24 7.36 -8.14 -5.16
N VAL A 25 6.67 -7.17 -4.61
CA VAL A 25 5.52 -7.39 -3.75
C VAL A 25 4.33 -6.59 -4.27
N LYS A 26 3.14 -7.13 -4.08
CA LYS A 26 1.88 -6.47 -4.44
C LYS A 26 1.18 -6.02 -3.16
N ILE A 27 0.76 -4.76 -3.15
CA ILE A 27 0.08 -4.17 -2.00
C ILE A 27 -1.34 -3.79 -2.44
N PRO A 28 -2.35 -4.59 -2.05
CA PRO A 28 -3.72 -4.29 -2.45
C PRO A 28 -4.41 -3.40 -1.42
N PHE A 29 -5.23 -2.49 -1.89
CA PHE A 29 -6.09 -1.73 -1.01
C PHE A 29 -7.38 -1.35 -1.74
N ASP A 30 -8.42 -1.13 -0.94
CA ASP A 30 -9.71 -0.67 -1.44
C ASP A 30 -9.94 0.75 -0.95
N LEU A 31 -10.58 1.54 -1.80
CA LEU A 31 -10.95 2.92 -1.49
C LEU A 31 -12.43 3.08 -1.74
N ASN A 32 -13.20 3.40 -0.69
CA ASN A 32 -14.64 3.42 -0.80
C ASN A 32 -15.21 4.77 -1.26
N ARG A 33 -14.37 5.81 -1.24
CA ARG A 33 -14.76 7.13 -1.71
C ARG A 33 -13.55 7.88 -2.20
N GLU A 34 -13.78 8.91 -3.01
CA GLU A 34 -12.70 9.78 -3.45
C GLU A 34 -11.99 10.37 -2.23
N SER A 35 -10.67 10.24 -2.17
CA SER A 35 -9.90 10.64 -1.00
C SER A 35 -8.49 11.02 -1.41
N MET A 36 -7.87 11.85 -0.59
CA MET A 36 -6.45 12.10 -0.68
C MET A 36 -5.74 10.86 -0.15
N VAL A 37 -4.89 10.23 -0.98
CA VAL A 37 -4.23 8.96 -0.65
C VAL A 37 -2.72 9.16 -0.68
N GLU A 38 -2.06 8.56 0.30
CA GLU A 38 -0.62 8.52 0.37
C GLU A 38 -0.20 7.13 0.85
N LEU A 39 0.76 6.51 0.18
CA LEU A 39 1.29 5.19 0.56
C LEU A 39 2.80 5.31 0.64
N SER A 40 3.36 5.10 1.83
CA SER A 40 4.77 5.28 2.09
C SER A 40 5.39 4.03 2.69
N LEU A 41 6.67 3.84 2.41
CA LEU A 41 7.45 2.70 2.87
C LEU A 41 8.53 3.18 3.82
N PHE A 42 8.67 2.47 4.94
CA PHE A 42 9.64 2.82 6.00
C PHE A 42 10.52 1.62 6.29
N ASN A 43 11.78 1.89 6.66
CA ASN A 43 12.68 0.84 7.10
C ASN A 43 12.48 0.58 8.61
N LEU A 44 13.28 -0.35 9.13
CA LEU A 44 13.16 -0.76 10.55
C LEU A 44 13.46 0.38 11.52
N GLN A 45 14.27 1.35 11.09
CA GLN A 45 14.59 2.52 11.91
C GLN A 45 13.49 3.59 11.87
N GLY A 46 12.42 3.34 11.09
CA GLY A 46 11.32 4.30 10.97
C GLY A 46 11.58 5.39 9.93
N LYS A 47 12.63 5.25 9.14
CA LYS A 47 12.93 6.24 8.11
C LYS A 47 12.13 5.92 6.84
N ARG A 48 11.48 6.93 6.27
CA ARG A 48 10.79 6.74 5.00
C ARG A 48 11.82 6.55 3.90
N VAL A 49 11.71 5.42 3.19
CA VAL A 49 12.66 5.06 2.14
C VAL A 49 12.05 5.17 0.75
N LYS A 50 10.73 5.23 0.65
CA LYS A 50 10.07 5.34 -0.64
C LYS A 50 8.64 5.85 -0.47
N GLU A 51 8.21 6.74 -1.38
CA GLU A 51 6.80 7.08 -1.55
C GLU A 51 6.25 6.24 -2.69
N LEU A 52 5.42 5.26 -2.36
CA LEU A 52 4.82 4.40 -3.38
C LEU A 52 3.68 5.12 -4.07
N ILE A 53 2.89 5.88 -3.32
CA ILE A 53 1.89 6.78 -3.86
C ILE A 53 2.12 8.12 -3.20
N PRO A 54 2.68 9.11 -3.93
CA PRO A 54 2.74 10.48 -3.40
C PRO A 54 1.33 11.00 -3.18
N ALA A 55 1.15 11.84 -2.16
CA ALA A 55 -0.18 12.34 -1.80
C ALA A 55 -0.92 12.88 -3.00
N GLN A 56 -2.07 12.31 -3.30
CA GLN A 56 -2.88 12.70 -4.45
C GLN A 56 -4.31 12.23 -4.28
N MET A 57 -5.23 12.91 -4.94
CA MET A 57 -6.63 12.49 -4.96
C MET A 57 -6.79 11.25 -5.82
N MET A 58 -7.52 10.28 -5.31
CA MET A 58 -7.80 9.04 -6.05
C MET A 58 -9.28 8.72 -5.96
N ASN A 59 -9.80 8.14 -7.03
CA ASN A 59 -11.19 7.75 -7.13
C ASN A 59 -11.45 6.46 -6.37
N PRO A 60 -12.70 6.21 -5.93
CA PRO A 60 -13.01 4.94 -5.29
C PRO A 60 -12.73 3.78 -6.23
N GLY A 61 -12.29 2.65 -5.67
CA GLY A 61 -11.96 1.49 -6.47
C GLY A 61 -11.08 0.52 -5.73
N LYS A 62 -10.69 -0.52 -6.45
CA LYS A 62 -9.75 -1.53 -5.96
C LYS A 62 -8.41 -1.31 -6.63
N TYR A 63 -7.37 -1.24 -5.81
CA TYR A 63 -6.03 -0.90 -6.30
C TYR A 63 -5.03 -1.96 -5.87
N VAL A 64 -4.02 -2.17 -6.71
CA VAL A 64 -2.87 -3.01 -6.38
C VAL A 64 -1.63 -2.24 -6.78
N ILE A 65 -0.77 -1.96 -5.81
CA ILE A 65 0.47 -1.25 -6.04
C ILE A 65 1.62 -2.25 -5.99
N ASN A 66 2.47 -2.24 -7.00
CA ASN A 66 3.64 -3.10 -7.05
C ASN A 66 4.86 -2.34 -6.55
N TRP A 67 5.68 -3.01 -5.74
CA TRP A 67 6.96 -2.47 -5.33
C TRP A 67 8.06 -3.45 -5.68
N ASP A 68 9.07 -2.95 -6.37
CA ASP A 68 10.27 -3.72 -6.70
C ASP A 68 11.38 -3.31 -5.73
N GLY A 69 11.73 -4.22 -4.82
CA GLY A 69 12.73 -3.96 -3.79
C GLY A 69 14.14 -4.32 -4.20
N SER A 70 14.41 -4.51 -5.51
CA SER A 70 15.71 -4.98 -5.99
C SER A 70 16.87 -4.11 -5.53
N SER A 71 16.67 -2.81 -5.41
CA SER A 71 17.73 -1.87 -5.01
C SER A 71 17.75 -1.61 -3.52
N PHE A 72 16.98 -2.35 -2.74
CA PHE A 72 16.89 -2.17 -1.28
C PHE A 72 17.50 -3.37 -0.57
N PRO A 73 18.06 -3.17 0.63
CA PRO A 73 18.60 -4.30 1.40
C PRO A 73 17.51 -5.25 1.86
N SER A 74 17.85 -6.52 1.98
CA SER A 74 16.98 -7.49 2.63
C SER A 74 16.67 -7.02 4.06
N GLY A 75 15.46 -7.26 4.51
CA GLY A 75 15.09 -6.89 5.86
C GLY A 75 13.60 -6.63 5.99
N MET A 76 13.22 -6.12 7.15
CA MET A 76 11.84 -5.80 7.46
C MET A 76 11.53 -4.36 7.07
N TYR A 77 10.37 -4.16 6.46
CA TYR A 77 9.87 -2.86 6.06
C TYR A 77 8.43 -2.71 6.52
N PHE A 78 8.00 -1.46 6.69
CA PHE A 78 6.62 -1.14 7.02
C PHE A 78 6.05 -0.27 5.92
N TYR A 79 4.80 -0.50 5.58
CA TYR A 79 4.13 0.41 4.67
C TYR A 79 2.88 0.96 5.35
N THR A 80 2.64 2.24 5.11
CA THR A 80 1.55 2.97 5.74
C THR A 80 0.70 3.60 4.66
N ILE A 81 -0.60 3.37 4.73
CA ILE A 81 -1.55 4.07 3.87
C ILE A 81 -2.30 5.12 4.69
N ARG A 82 -2.45 6.28 4.10
CA ARG A 82 -3.33 7.32 4.60
C ARG A 82 -4.33 7.64 3.49
N ALA A 83 -5.61 7.54 3.78
CA ALA A 83 -6.67 7.80 2.80
C ALA A 83 -7.78 8.55 3.54
N GLY A 84 -7.82 9.87 3.38
CA GLY A 84 -8.71 10.69 4.18
C GLY A 84 -8.37 10.53 5.66
N LYS A 85 -9.34 10.04 6.43
CA LYS A 85 -9.16 9.76 7.85
C LYS A 85 -8.68 8.34 8.14
N PHE A 86 -8.66 7.50 7.13
CA PHE A 86 -8.20 6.12 7.28
C PHE A 86 -6.68 6.09 7.33
N PHE A 87 -6.14 5.29 8.25
CA PHE A 87 -4.70 5.18 8.44
C PHE A 87 -4.40 3.77 8.93
N GLN A 88 -3.47 3.08 8.26
CA GLN A 88 -3.10 1.73 8.65
C GLN A 88 -1.66 1.43 8.24
N THR A 89 -0.96 0.67 9.09
CA THR A 89 0.41 0.24 8.83
C THR A 89 0.47 -1.27 8.84
N GLU A 90 1.22 -1.83 7.90
CA GLU A 90 1.49 -3.26 7.81
C GLU A 90 2.98 -3.48 7.62
N LYS A 91 3.44 -4.70 7.87
CA LYS A 91 4.86 -5.02 7.71
C LYS A 91 5.06 -6.04 6.61
N ILE A 92 6.24 -5.97 5.97
CA ILE A 92 6.66 -6.93 4.95
C ILE A 92 8.13 -7.25 5.14
N ILE A 93 8.53 -8.41 4.62
CA ILE A 93 9.92 -8.86 4.71
C ILE A 93 10.46 -9.10 3.32
N LEU A 94 11.55 -8.42 2.99
CA LEU A 94 12.27 -8.60 1.73
C LEU A 94 13.41 -9.59 1.97
N LEU A 95 13.38 -10.70 1.24
CA LEU A 95 14.44 -11.72 1.30
C LEU A 95 15.05 -11.84 -0.09
N LYS A 96 16.27 -11.40 -0.23
CA LYS A 96 16.98 -11.49 -1.51
C LYS A 96 17.96 -12.66 -1.52
#